data_f4737ed8889a5a3bd8765b8a24aac730
#
_entry.id   f4737ed8889a5a3bd8765b8a24aac730
#
_cell.length_a   1.000
_cell.length_b   1.000
_cell.length_c   1.000
_cell.angle_alpha   90.00
_cell.angle_beta   90.00
_cell.angle_gamma   90.00
#
_symmetry.space_group_name_H-M   'P 1'
#
loop_
_entity.id
_entity.type
_entity.pdbx_description
1 polymer ?
#
loop_
_entity_poly.entity_id
_entity_poly.type
_entity_poly.pdbx_seq_one_letter_code
_entity_poly.pdbx_strand_id
1 'polypeptide(L)'
;MLVDKNNLSPGTDGVVQPSWWQKLMPPAKEAMKFDQVVCPTPFVISAGDPVGHMGYYQAPKDGGYEARYQVHIECTSMDDNLETFLTNPEQVGEKNPLWLKYAPGLALYKKDVATGTFTKDTKVTTRAGILPLSQMQTEVDKSTKQEYWQLRPENAYVPKGQAEPQLLSQYDLAKLGFRTETAEPASFDYLDGKNQPTGFFRNLIDSLYQAAIDDTRTSHALVKHNYQRLLDKIDSGSDRYSPMEYWRALHNPDYRDVIQKTIVKHPSDWYFKKGDAIWQPFLNALKKDAPEWKKYSEDFIDKMAWMQDVTSEKLGPSLWHMHPLKFLASLIQTNVNIRILRLRAFLRMIRIGEGTIQEDGYRTMFTGAKFTDFSKHPNTRHEANGVVSTAAGAYQFLYGTWRNLQRRYSFSDFSQSNQDLGCIALIAGRKALDAVMQDKISEAIHLCRIEWASLPGSPHGQPTANKKMIMEKYEVYLAEEKLGKTSLHATSEEMTKFIEDNYPEYL
;
A
#
# COMPACT_ATOMS: atom_id res chain seq x y z
N MET A 1 18.25 -4.26 24.56
CA MET A 1 18.65 -5.22 23.51
C MET A 1 19.91 -5.91 23.99
N LEU A 2 19.87 -7.24 24.23
CA LEU A 2 21.07 -8.00 24.59
C LEU A 2 21.83 -8.29 23.29
N VAL A 3 23.03 -7.75 23.16
CA VAL A 3 23.91 -7.99 22.01
C VAL A 3 24.80 -9.18 22.34
N ASP A 4 24.71 -10.24 21.55
CA ASP A 4 25.60 -11.38 21.69
C ASP A 4 27.03 -10.97 21.28
N LYS A 5 28.00 -11.21 22.16
CA LYS A 5 29.43 -10.89 21.93
C LYS A 5 29.98 -11.54 20.64
N ASN A 6 29.37 -12.62 20.17
CA ASN A 6 29.81 -13.31 18.95
C ASN A 6 29.38 -12.58 17.67
N ASN A 7 28.49 -11.58 17.77
CA ASN A 7 28.01 -10.76 16.67
C ASN A 7 28.66 -9.36 16.65
N LEU A 8 29.76 -9.18 17.33
CA LEU A 8 30.47 -7.92 17.38
C LEU A 8 31.73 -7.98 16.47
N SER A 9 31.96 -6.91 15.72
CA SER A 9 33.20 -6.69 14.97
C SER A 9 33.84 -5.38 15.41
N PRO A 10 35.21 -5.31 15.47
CA PRO A 10 35.86 -4.05 15.79
C PRO A 10 35.60 -3.01 14.70
N GLY A 11 35.15 -1.80 15.08
CA GLY A 11 35.11 -0.66 14.21
C GLY A 11 36.46 0.00 14.00
N THR A 12 36.60 0.86 13.01
CA THR A 12 37.81 1.59 12.68
C THR A 12 38.30 2.52 13.81
N ASP A 13 37.41 2.88 14.72
CA ASP A 13 37.68 3.82 15.84
C ASP A 13 37.85 3.07 17.18
N GLY A 14 38.05 1.77 17.16
CA GLY A 14 38.15 0.93 18.37
C GLY A 14 36.78 0.69 19.05
N VAL A 15 35.69 1.16 18.48
CA VAL A 15 34.34 0.90 18.94
C VAL A 15 33.85 -0.42 18.38
N VAL A 16 33.39 -1.31 19.25
CA VAL A 16 32.84 -2.61 18.85
C VAL A 16 31.41 -2.42 18.30
N GLN A 17 31.23 -2.75 17.04
CA GLN A 17 29.91 -2.68 16.38
C GLN A 17 29.35 -4.09 16.14
N PRO A 18 28.05 -4.31 16.34
CA PRO A 18 27.41 -5.57 15.98
C PRO A 18 27.51 -5.84 14.47
N SER A 19 27.70 -7.09 14.08
CA SER A 19 27.82 -7.46 12.65
C SER A 19 26.57 -7.09 11.80
N TRP A 20 25.41 -6.97 12.43
CA TRP A 20 24.16 -6.53 11.79
C TRP A 20 24.08 -5.01 11.62
N TRP A 21 24.96 -4.22 12.28
CA TRP A 21 24.90 -2.75 12.26
C TRP A 21 25.00 -2.19 10.85
N GLN A 22 25.89 -2.72 10.02
CA GLN A 22 26.06 -2.28 8.63
C GLN A 22 24.80 -2.46 7.80
N LYS A 23 23.95 -3.45 8.12
CA LYS A 23 22.67 -3.67 7.44
C LYS A 23 21.61 -2.61 7.80
N LEU A 24 21.83 -1.88 8.89
CA LEU A 24 20.96 -0.80 9.35
C LEU A 24 21.51 0.57 8.98
N MET A 25 22.69 0.65 8.36
CA MET A 25 23.28 1.91 7.93
C MET A 25 22.57 2.39 6.65
N PRO A 26 22.14 3.67 6.59
CA PRO A 26 21.63 4.22 5.36
C PRO A 26 22.68 4.21 4.25
N PRO A 27 22.29 4.03 2.98
CA PRO A 27 23.20 4.05 1.84
C PRO A 27 24.03 5.33 1.75
N ALA A 28 23.45 6.48 2.12
CA ALA A 28 24.12 7.77 2.17
C ALA A 28 24.70 8.03 3.57
N LYS A 29 26.03 8.09 3.68
CA LYS A 29 26.73 8.37 4.95
C LYS A 29 26.38 9.77 5.52
N GLU A 30 26.03 10.69 4.66
CA GLU A 30 25.58 12.04 5.02
C GLU A 30 24.35 12.00 5.94
N ALA A 31 23.45 11.02 5.77
CA ALA A 31 22.28 10.81 6.61
C ALA A 31 22.62 10.43 8.08
N MET A 32 23.90 10.15 8.37
CA MET A 32 24.39 9.85 9.73
C MET A 32 24.80 11.09 10.53
N LYS A 33 24.75 12.27 9.93
CA LYS A 33 25.07 13.52 10.63
C LYS A 33 23.86 13.96 11.46
N PHE A 34 24.13 14.41 12.69
CA PHE A 34 23.10 14.88 13.61
C PHE A 34 23.14 16.40 13.75
N ASP A 35 22.02 16.99 14.18
CA ASP A 35 21.87 18.43 14.46
C ASP A 35 22.20 19.35 13.28
N GLN A 36 22.10 18.85 12.06
CA GLN A 36 22.30 19.66 10.85
C GLN A 36 21.44 19.13 9.69
N VAL A 37 21.07 20.04 8.82
CA VAL A 37 20.41 19.71 7.55
C VAL A 37 21.40 18.99 6.63
N VAL A 38 21.00 17.91 6.02
CA VAL A 38 21.81 17.14 5.06
C VAL A 38 21.04 16.91 3.78
N CYS A 39 21.72 17.07 2.64
CA CYS A 39 21.20 16.78 1.31
C CYS A 39 22.04 15.64 0.72
N PRO A 40 21.64 14.38 0.94
CA PRO A 40 22.40 13.26 0.41
C PRO A 40 22.39 13.26 -1.12
N THR A 41 23.48 12.81 -1.72
CA THR A 41 23.50 12.54 -3.16
C THR A 41 22.38 11.57 -3.54
N PRO A 42 21.63 11.82 -4.63
CA PRO A 42 20.57 10.94 -5.06
C PRO A 42 21.05 9.49 -5.23
N PHE A 43 20.34 8.55 -4.67
CA PHE A 43 20.60 7.12 -4.78
C PHE A 43 19.30 6.35 -4.86
N VAL A 44 19.35 5.14 -5.43
CA VAL A 44 18.18 4.27 -5.55
C VAL A 44 17.89 3.62 -4.19
N ILE A 45 16.65 3.71 -3.74
CA ILE A 45 16.16 3.10 -2.51
C ILE A 45 15.18 1.99 -2.86
N SER A 46 15.35 0.83 -2.23
CA SER A 46 14.39 -0.28 -2.29
C SER A 46 13.54 -0.33 -1.03
N ALA A 47 12.40 -0.99 -1.10
CA ALA A 47 11.58 -1.22 0.08
C ALA A 47 12.38 -2.01 1.15
N GLY A 48 12.41 -1.48 2.38
CA GLY A 48 13.17 -2.05 3.49
C GLY A 48 14.59 -1.50 3.66
N ASP A 49 15.07 -0.68 2.73
CA ASP A 49 16.38 -0.02 2.90
C ASP A 49 16.30 1.04 4.00
N PRO A 50 17.33 1.16 4.85
CA PRO A 50 17.38 2.21 5.86
C PRO A 50 17.63 3.56 5.21
N VAL A 51 16.81 4.56 5.55
CA VAL A 51 16.92 5.93 5.00
C VAL A 51 17.49 6.92 6.01
N GLY A 52 17.57 6.55 7.29
CA GLY A 52 18.06 7.41 8.36
C GLY A 52 17.83 6.79 9.74
N HIS A 53 17.94 7.61 10.76
CA HIS A 53 17.70 7.22 12.15
C HIS A 53 16.53 7.99 12.75
N MET A 54 15.86 7.39 13.73
CA MET A 54 14.87 8.11 14.52
C MET A 54 15.57 9.16 15.40
N GLY A 55 15.06 10.40 15.36
CA GLY A 55 15.50 11.46 16.24
C GLY A 55 15.03 11.21 17.68
N TYR A 56 15.87 11.53 18.64
CA TYR A 56 15.48 11.58 20.05
C TYR A 56 14.95 12.97 20.34
N TYR A 57 13.64 13.05 20.60
CA TYR A 57 12.95 14.27 20.96
C TYR A 57 12.85 14.37 22.47
N GLN A 58 13.22 15.52 23.03
CA GLN A 58 13.06 15.84 24.45
C GLN A 58 12.51 17.26 24.60
N ALA A 59 11.39 17.39 25.29
CA ALA A 59 10.72 18.65 25.52
C ALA A 59 10.44 18.87 26.98
N PRO A 60 10.43 20.14 27.46
CA PRO A 60 10.00 20.48 28.81
C PRO A 60 8.59 19.99 29.08
N LYS A 61 8.33 19.55 30.31
CA LYS A 61 7.03 19.17 30.82
C LYS A 61 6.95 19.54 32.29
N ASP A 62 5.76 19.79 32.81
CA ASP A 62 5.56 20.11 34.22
C ASP A 62 6.25 19.07 35.13
N GLY A 63 7.23 19.54 35.92
CA GLY A 63 8.02 18.69 36.80
C GLY A 63 9.16 17.90 36.15
N GLY A 64 9.55 18.19 34.89
CA GLY A 64 10.66 17.51 34.20
C GLY A 64 10.65 17.63 32.69
N TYR A 65 10.93 16.51 32.03
CA TYR A 65 10.95 16.41 30.57
C TYR A 65 10.17 15.19 30.10
N GLU A 66 9.46 15.33 28.98
CA GLU A 66 9.04 14.16 28.22
C GLU A 66 10.04 13.86 27.12
N ALA A 67 10.23 12.57 26.81
CA ALA A 67 11.17 12.14 25.80
C ALA A 67 10.56 11.04 24.94
N ARG A 68 10.85 11.10 23.63
CA ARG A 68 10.40 10.08 22.68
C ARG A 68 11.33 9.99 21.47
N TYR A 69 11.33 8.84 20.82
CA TYR A 69 11.90 8.72 19.49
C TYR A 69 10.84 9.03 18.45
N GLN A 70 11.20 9.80 17.46
CA GLN A 70 10.27 10.19 16.40
C GLN A 70 10.98 10.33 15.04
N VAL A 71 10.18 10.22 13.99
CA VAL A 71 10.53 10.61 12.63
C VAL A 71 9.38 11.45 12.08
N HIS A 72 9.72 12.53 11.38
CA HIS A 72 8.76 13.35 10.65
C HIS A 72 8.91 13.04 9.15
N ILE A 73 7.80 12.81 8.46
CA ILE A 73 7.76 12.52 7.03
C ILE A 73 6.74 13.45 6.39
N GLU A 74 7.18 14.23 5.43
CA GLU A 74 6.32 15.11 4.65
C GLU A 74 6.27 14.70 3.18
N CYS A 75 5.12 14.95 2.55
CA CYS A 75 4.93 14.93 1.12
C CYS A 75 4.43 16.31 0.71
N THR A 76 5.23 17.03 -0.07
CA THR A 76 4.94 18.41 -0.46
C THR A 76 5.03 18.58 -1.97
N SER A 77 4.36 19.62 -2.50
CA SER A 77 4.43 19.99 -3.91
C SER A 77 4.35 21.51 -4.09
N MET A 78 5.12 22.03 -5.05
CA MET A 78 5.01 23.40 -5.54
C MET A 78 4.14 23.53 -6.80
N ASP A 79 3.55 22.41 -7.26
CA ASP A 79 2.81 22.38 -8.51
C ASP A 79 1.52 23.17 -8.41
N ASP A 80 1.42 24.24 -9.16
CA ASP A 80 0.21 25.08 -9.21
C ASP A 80 -0.96 24.37 -9.92
N ASN A 81 -0.70 23.27 -10.65
CA ASN A 81 -1.73 22.47 -11.31
C ASN A 81 -2.27 21.31 -10.44
N LEU A 82 -1.89 21.23 -9.17
CA LEU A 82 -2.29 20.12 -8.31
C LEU A 82 -3.81 19.91 -8.27
N GLU A 83 -4.59 20.99 -8.19
CA GLU A 83 -6.06 20.92 -8.18
C GLU A 83 -6.61 20.29 -9.47
N THR A 84 -6.07 20.69 -10.62
CA THR A 84 -6.40 20.10 -11.93
C THR A 84 -5.99 18.63 -11.98
N PHE A 85 -4.78 18.31 -11.50
CA PHE A 85 -4.28 16.94 -11.43
C PHE A 85 -5.22 16.01 -10.64
N LEU A 86 -5.79 16.46 -9.53
CA LEU A 86 -6.72 15.68 -8.72
C LEU A 86 -7.99 15.27 -9.47
N THR A 87 -8.40 16.06 -10.48
CA THR A 87 -9.62 15.79 -11.27
C THR A 87 -9.42 14.77 -12.38
N ASN A 88 -8.16 14.40 -12.69
CA ASN A 88 -7.81 13.47 -13.76
C ASN A 88 -8.38 13.88 -15.14
N PRO A 89 -8.12 15.07 -15.66
CA PRO A 89 -8.74 15.58 -16.89
C PRO A 89 -8.40 14.72 -18.11
N GLU A 90 -7.22 14.12 -18.14
CA GLU A 90 -6.76 13.23 -19.22
C GLU A 90 -7.29 11.80 -19.10
N GLN A 91 -8.14 11.51 -18.11
CA GLN A 91 -8.75 10.20 -17.87
C GLN A 91 -7.72 9.05 -17.80
N VAL A 92 -6.56 9.32 -17.18
CA VAL A 92 -5.48 8.35 -17.04
C VAL A 92 -5.98 7.15 -16.22
N GLY A 93 -5.74 5.94 -16.72
CA GLY A 93 -6.14 4.71 -16.07
C GLY A 93 -7.61 4.29 -16.25
N GLU A 94 -8.42 5.00 -17.03
CA GLU A 94 -9.83 4.69 -17.28
C GLU A 94 -10.04 3.26 -17.79
N LYS A 95 -9.12 2.76 -18.64
CA LYS A 95 -9.18 1.39 -19.18
C LYS A 95 -8.86 0.31 -18.13
N ASN A 96 -8.29 0.69 -17.00
CA ASN A 96 -7.90 -0.21 -15.92
C ASN A 96 -8.41 0.34 -14.57
N PRO A 97 -9.73 0.44 -14.38
CA PRO A 97 -10.30 0.99 -13.15
C PRO A 97 -9.99 0.09 -11.96
N LEU A 98 -9.82 0.71 -10.79
CA LEU A 98 -9.54 0.00 -9.54
C LEU A 98 -10.69 0.07 -8.54
N TRP A 99 -11.58 1.04 -8.70
CA TRP A 99 -12.63 1.33 -7.74
C TRP A 99 -13.99 1.39 -8.41
N LEU A 100 -15.01 0.98 -7.67
CA LEU A 100 -16.41 1.18 -8.01
C LEU A 100 -16.99 2.18 -7.03
N LYS A 101 -17.51 3.30 -7.56
CA LYS A 101 -18.20 4.35 -6.79
C LYS A 101 -19.68 4.33 -7.12
N TYR A 102 -20.52 4.35 -6.10
CA TYR A 102 -21.97 4.43 -6.25
C TYR A 102 -22.57 5.51 -5.35
N ALA A 103 -23.68 6.08 -5.80
CA ALA A 103 -24.45 7.08 -5.09
C ALA A 103 -25.67 6.46 -4.38
N PRO A 104 -26.33 7.19 -3.45
CA PRO A 104 -27.65 6.82 -2.95
C PRO A 104 -28.67 6.76 -4.10
N GLY A 105 -29.64 5.85 -4.03
CA GLY A 105 -30.67 5.69 -5.03
C GLY A 105 -30.34 4.73 -6.18
N LEU A 106 -29.15 4.11 -6.19
CA LEU A 106 -28.80 3.11 -7.18
C LEU A 106 -29.69 1.86 -7.02
N ALA A 107 -30.28 1.38 -8.11
CA ALA A 107 -31.14 0.20 -8.11
C ALA A 107 -30.34 -1.07 -7.75
N LEU A 108 -30.90 -1.86 -6.84
CA LEU A 108 -30.32 -3.12 -6.39
C LEU A 108 -31.02 -4.32 -7.02
N TYR A 109 -30.31 -5.44 -7.10
CA TYR A 109 -30.81 -6.70 -7.65
C TYR A 109 -30.61 -7.83 -6.65
N LYS A 110 -31.52 -8.79 -6.67
CA LYS A 110 -31.46 -10.04 -5.89
C LYS A 110 -31.20 -11.21 -6.80
N LYS A 111 -30.34 -12.13 -6.34
CA LYS A 111 -30.11 -13.40 -7.00
C LYS A 111 -31.08 -14.45 -6.47
N ASP A 112 -31.79 -15.12 -7.35
CA ASP A 112 -32.48 -16.37 -7.05
C ASP A 112 -31.46 -17.51 -7.06
N VAL A 113 -31.26 -18.13 -5.91
CA VAL A 113 -30.25 -19.18 -5.73
C VAL A 113 -30.61 -20.45 -6.50
N ALA A 114 -31.92 -20.76 -6.65
CA ALA A 114 -32.39 -21.96 -7.32
C ALA A 114 -32.21 -21.88 -8.85
N THR A 115 -32.55 -20.73 -9.44
CA THR A 115 -32.49 -20.52 -10.89
C THR A 115 -31.15 -19.92 -11.34
N GLY A 116 -30.47 -19.19 -10.47
CA GLY A 116 -29.26 -18.43 -10.78
C GLY A 116 -29.55 -17.18 -11.64
N THR A 117 -30.79 -16.68 -11.60
CA THR A 117 -31.23 -15.47 -12.30
C THR A 117 -31.28 -14.26 -11.36
N PHE A 118 -31.24 -13.06 -11.92
CA PHE A 118 -31.27 -11.81 -11.15
C PHE A 118 -32.57 -11.04 -11.45
N THR A 119 -33.17 -10.54 -10.38
CA THR A 119 -34.38 -9.71 -10.47
C THR A 119 -34.13 -8.37 -9.77
N LYS A 120 -34.67 -7.29 -10.34
CA LYS A 120 -34.60 -5.96 -9.73
C LYS A 120 -35.32 -5.98 -8.37
N ASP A 121 -34.63 -5.52 -7.33
CA ASP A 121 -35.23 -5.34 -6.00
C ASP A 121 -36.04 -4.03 -5.96
N THR A 122 -36.95 -3.93 -5.01
CA THR A 122 -37.63 -2.67 -4.63
C THR A 122 -36.66 -1.74 -3.85
N LYS A 123 -35.59 -2.27 -3.32
CA LYS A 123 -34.57 -1.52 -2.58
C LYS A 123 -33.61 -0.81 -3.52
N VAL A 124 -33.10 0.32 -3.04
CA VAL A 124 -32.00 1.07 -3.65
C VAL A 124 -30.90 1.27 -2.61
N THR A 125 -29.71 1.68 -3.04
CA THR A 125 -28.65 2.08 -2.11
C THR A 125 -29.11 3.26 -1.27
N THR A 126 -28.84 3.22 0.02
CA THR A 126 -29.21 4.28 0.97
C THR A 126 -28.11 5.32 1.15
N ARG A 127 -26.88 4.98 0.79
CA ARG A 127 -25.69 5.85 0.93
C ARG A 127 -24.74 5.67 -0.25
N ALA A 128 -23.83 6.64 -0.39
CA ALA A 128 -22.73 6.52 -1.32
C ALA A 128 -21.67 5.53 -0.78
N GLY A 129 -20.94 4.90 -1.70
CA GLY A 129 -19.83 4.01 -1.34
C GLY A 129 -18.75 3.96 -2.42
N ILE A 130 -17.54 3.67 -2.00
CA ILE A 130 -16.39 3.39 -2.87
C ILE A 130 -15.82 2.05 -2.46
N LEU A 131 -15.78 1.10 -3.39
CA LEU A 131 -15.34 -0.27 -3.14
C LEU A 131 -14.19 -0.63 -4.10
N PRO A 132 -13.13 -1.31 -3.63
CA PRO A 132 -12.08 -1.79 -4.51
C PRO A 132 -12.61 -2.93 -5.39
N LEU A 133 -12.42 -2.83 -6.69
CA LEU A 133 -12.85 -3.87 -7.65
C LEU A 133 -12.19 -5.22 -7.38
N SER A 134 -10.98 -5.24 -6.82
CA SER A 134 -10.26 -6.46 -6.43
C SER A 134 -10.97 -7.28 -5.34
N GLN A 135 -11.85 -6.66 -4.56
CA GLN A 135 -12.62 -7.34 -3.49
C GLN A 135 -14.06 -7.67 -3.91
N MET A 136 -14.43 -7.36 -5.14
CA MET A 136 -15.79 -7.56 -5.62
C MET A 136 -15.94 -8.91 -6.30
N GLN A 137 -16.94 -9.66 -5.87
CA GLN A 137 -17.34 -10.89 -6.56
C GLN A 137 -18.23 -10.55 -7.75
N THR A 138 -17.94 -11.21 -8.86
CA THR A 138 -18.75 -11.14 -10.08
C THR A 138 -19.57 -12.40 -10.23
N GLU A 139 -20.86 -12.24 -10.54
CA GLU A 139 -21.76 -13.34 -10.85
C GLU A 139 -22.47 -13.10 -12.18
N VAL A 140 -22.84 -14.18 -12.86
CA VAL A 140 -23.48 -14.15 -14.18
C VAL A 140 -24.91 -14.65 -14.07
N ASP A 141 -25.85 -13.90 -14.60
CA ASP A 141 -27.24 -14.35 -14.77
C ASP A 141 -27.29 -15.50 -15.78
N LYS A 142 -27.83 -16.63 -15.36
CA LYS A 142 -27.86 -17.84 -16.18
C LYS A 142 -28.75 -17.71 -17.43
N SER A 143 -29.78 -16.86 -17.39
CA SER A 143 -30.70 -16.64 -18.49
C SER A 143 -30.24 -15.57 -19.46
N THR A 144 -29.84 -14.39 -18.96
CA THR A 144 -29.50 -13.21 -19.76
C THR A 144 -28.02 -13.09 -20.11
N LYS A 145 -27.15 -13.84 -19.39
CA LYS A 145 -25.68 -13.75 -19.45
C LYS A 145 -25.13 -12.38 -18.98
N GLN A 146 -25.97 -11.54 -18.38
CA GLN A 146 -25.55 -10.27 -17.78
C GLN A 146 -24.68 -10.57 -16.55
N GLU A 147 -23.55 -9.86 -16.44
CA GLU A 147 -22.67 -9.90 -15.26
C GLU A 147 -23.15 -8.90 -14.21
N TYR A 148 -23.00 -9.29 -12.93
CA TYR A 148 -23.36 -8.49 -11.78
C TYR A 148 -22.20 -8.45 -10.78
N TRP A 149 -21.98 -7.30 -10.16
CA TRP A 149 -21.13 -7.17 -8.99
C TRP A 149 -21.94 -7.32 -7.71
N GLN A 150 -21.40 -8.07 -6.75
CA GLN A 150 -21.96 -8.13 -5.41
C GLN A 150 -21.54 -6.90 -4.59
N LEU A 151 -22.49 -6.10 -4.15
CA LEU A 151 -22.29 -5.05 -3.16
C LEU A 151 -22.46 -5.64 -1.75
N ARG A 152 -21.36 -6.04 -1.12
CA ARG A 152 -21.40 -6.66 0.21
C ARG A 152 -22.05 -5.78 1.29
N PRO A 153 -21.80 -4.44 1.35
CA PRO A 153 -22.44 -3.59 2.35
C PRO A 153 -23.98 -3.59 2.26
N GLU A 154 -24.52 -3.74 1.05
CA GLU A 154 -25.96 -3.75 0.78
C GLU A 154 -26.55 -5.19 0.74
N ASN A 155 -25.68 -6.20 0.78
CA ASN A 155 -26.06 -7.62 0.56
C ASN A 155 -26.94 -7.80 -0.69
N ALA A 156 -26.55 -7.17 -1.78
CA ALA A 156 -27.29 -7.10 -3.03
C ALA A 156 -26.35 -7.03 -4.24
N TYR A 157 -26.88 -6.91 -5.44
CA TYR A 157 -26.12 -6.94 -6.68
C TYR A 157 -26.43 -5.70 -7.54
N VAL A 158 -25.45 -5.29 -8.36
CA VAL A 158 -25.59 -4.26 -9.38
C VAL A 158 -25.06 -4.76 -10.72
N PRO A 159 -25.71 -4.46 -11.84
CA PRO A 159 -25.27 -4.93 -13.16
C PRO A 159 -23.96 -4.23 -13.58
N LYS A 160 -23.09 -4.97 -14.25
CA LYS A 160 -21.91 -4.42 -14.91
C LYS A 160 -22.29 -3.74 -16.25
N GLY A 161 -21.48 -2.75 -16.65
CA GLY A 161 -21.60 -2.11 -17.96
C GLY A 161 -22.67 -1.02 -18.05
N GLN A 162 -23.21 -0.59 -16.91
CA GLN A 162 -24.09 0.58 -16.83
C GLN A 162 -23.27 1.85 -16.47
N ALA A 163 -23.82 3.03 -16.74
CA ALA A 163 -23.19 4.31 -16.40
C ALA A 163 -23.03 4.50 -14.87
N GLU A 164 -23.94 3.92 -14.10
CA GLU A 164 -23.89 3.83 -12.65
C GLU A 164 -23.97 2.35 -12.23
N PRO A 165 -23.11 1.88 -11.34
CA PRO A 165 -22.05 2.60 -10.60
C PRO A 165 -20.86 3.02 -11.48
N GLN A 166 -20.17 4.11 -11.08
CA GLN A 166 -18.99 4.63 -11.80
C GLN A 166 -17.75 3.79 -11.50
N LEU A 167 -16.96 3.57 -12.54
CA LEU A 167 -15.63 2.97 -12.40
C LEU A 167 -14.58 4.09 -12.33
N LEU A 168 -13.70 4.01 -11.34
CA LEU A 168 -12.67 5.01 -11.11
C LEU A 168 -11.28 4.40 -11.18
N SER A 169 -10.36 5.15 -11.79
CA SER A 169 -8.94 4.85 -11.75
C SER A 169 -8.30 5.35 -10.44
N GLN A 170 -7.05 4.98 -10.21
CA GLN A 170 -6.27 5.51 -9.08
C GLN A 170 -6.00 7.02 -9.19
N TYR A 171 -6.10 7.58 -10.37
CA TYR A 171 -5.85 9.00 -10.63
C TYR A 171 -7.10 9.87 -10.48
N ASP A 172 -8.29 9.29 -10.33
CA ASP A 172 -9.54 10.01 -10.06
C ASP A 172 -9.63 10.50 -8.60
N LEU A 173 -8.57 11.16 -8.11
CA LEU A 173 -8.37 11.46 -6.70
C LEU A 173 -9.48 12.32 -6.11
N ALA A 174 -9.96 13.33 -6.83
CA ALA A 174 -11.09 14.16 -6.39
C ALA A 174 -12.37 13.32 -6.20
N LYS A 175 -12.65 12.41 -7.13
CA LYS A 175 -13.80 11.49 -7.02
C LYS A 175 -13.60 10.46 -5.89
N LEU A 176 -12.35 10.14 -5.54
CA LEU A 176 -11.98 9.30 -4.41
C LEU A 176 -12.00 10.04 -3.06
N GLY A 177 -12.33 11.34 -3.05
CA GLY A 177 -12.52 12.13 -1.86
C GLY A 177 -11.35 13.01 -1.45
N PHE A 178 -10.28 13.09 -2.26
CA PHE A 178 -9.24 14.10 -2.07
C PHE A 178 -9.77 15.49 -2.41
N ARG A 179 -9.34 16.48 -1.64
CA ARG A 179 -9.71 17.88 -1.81
C ARG A 179 -8.58 18.79 -1.39
N THR A 180 -8.63 20.01 -1.84
CA THR A 180 -7.67 21.07 -1.54
C THR A 180 -8.29 22.10 -0.62
N GLU A 181 -7.44 22.65 0.25
CA GLU A 181 -7.72 23.82 1.08
C GLU A 181 -6.51 24.74 1.05
N THR A 182 -6.73 26.03 1.14
CA THR A 182 -5.66 27.03 1.25
C THR A 182 -5.77 27.75 2.57
N ALA A 183 -4.62 27.99 3.21
CA ALA A 183 -4.52 28.75 4.43
C ALA A 183 -3.37 29.76 4.32
N GLU A 184 -3.66 31.03 4.55
CA GLU A 184 -2.66 32.12 4.63
C GLU A 184 -2.76 32.77 6.01
N PRO A 185 -2.28 32.10 7.07
CA PRO A 185 -2.33 32.64 8.41
C PRO A 185 -1.35 33.80 8.57
N ALA A 186 -1.74 34.77 9.39
CA ALA A 186 -0.83 35.84 9.81
C ALA A 186 0.25 35.33 10.78
N SER A 187 0.03 34.19 11.43
CA SER A 187 0.98 33.54 12.34
C SER A 187 0.73 32.05 12.43
N PHE A 188 1.72 31.30 12.95
CA PHE A 188 1.59 29.88 13.25
C PHE A 188 0.79 29.57 14.53
N ASP A 189 0.21 30.58 15.17
CA ASP A 189 -0.68 30.40 16.32
C ASP A 189 -2.14 30.22 15.85
N TYR A 190 -2.41 29.10 15.18
CA TYR A 190 -3.71 28.83 14.58
C TYR A 190 -4.85 28.63 15.59
N LEU A 191 -4.53 28.14 16.79
CA LEU A 191 -5.48 27.86 17.85
C LEU A 191 -5.04 28.59 19.11
N ASP A 192 -5.10 29.91 19.08
CA ASP A 192 -4.61 30.81 20.14
C ASP A 192 -5.47 30.80 21.42
N GLY A 193 -6.63 30.13 21.40
CA GLY A 193 -7.57 30.06 22.50
C GLY A 193 -8.38 31.34 22.75
N LYS A 194 -8.20 32.37 21.93
CA LYS A 194 -8.84 33.70 22.06
C LYS A 194 -9.85 33.93 20.96
N ASN A 195 -9.39 33.86 19.71
CA ASN A 195 -10.20 34.10 18.53
C ASN A 195 -10.72 32.80 17.97
N GLN A 196 -12.01 32.73 17.59
CA GLN A 196 -12.55 31.53 16.94
C GLN A 196 -11.79 31.23 15.65
N PRO A 197 -11.41 29.98 15.42
CA PRO A 197 -10.74 29.59 14.20
C PRO A 197 -11.70 29.78 13.00
N THR A 198 -11.19 30.42 11.94
CA THR A 198 -11.95 30.71 10.72
C THR A 198 -11.28 30.09 9.49
N GLY A 199 -11.83 30.32 8.30
CA GLY A 199 -11.28 29.87 7.03
C GLY A 199 -11.06 28.37 6.99
N PHE A 200 -9.82 27.96 6.82
CA PHE A 200 -9.41 26.57 6.67
C PHE A 200 -9.87 25.65 7.83
N PHE A 201 -9.74 26.09 9.11
CA PHE A 201 -10.24 25.29 10.24
C PHE A 201 -11.75 25.12 10.24
N ARG A 202 -12.47 26.18 9.90
CA ARG A 202 -13.93 26.11 9.73
C ARG A 202 -14.29 25.09 8.65
N ASN A 203 -13.62 25.14 7.50
CA ASN A 203 -13.86 24.23 6.37
C ASN A 203 -13.55 22.76 6.74
N LEU A 204 -12.50 22.51 7.54
CA LEU A 204 -12.21 21.16 8.05
C LEU A 204 -13.33 20.64 8.96
N ILE A 205 -13.80 21.46 9.92
CA ILE A 205 -14.88 21.06 10.82
C ILE A 205 -16.18 20.83 10.04
N ASP A 206 -16.50 21.65 9.06
CA ASP A 206 -17.65 21.46 8.20
C ASP A 206 -17.57 20.11 7.43
N SER A 207 -16.43 19.80 6.90
CA SER A 207 -16.18 18.53 6.21
C SER A 207 -16.31 17.30 7.11
N LEU A 208 -15.88 17.41 8.36
CA LEU A 208 -16.07 16.36 9.38
C LEU A 208 -17.56 16.24 9.77
N TYR A 209 -18.25 17.36 9.86
CA TYR A 209 -19.69 17.39 10.11
C TYR A 209 -20.47 16.71 8.98
N GLN A 210 -20.14 17.00 7.71
CA GLN A 210 -20.76 16.33 6.57
C GLN A 210 -20.51 14.80 6.60
N ALA A 211 -19.30 14.39 6.88
CA ALA A 211 -18.98 12.96 7.03
C ALA A 211 -19.80 12.30 8.17
N ALA A 212 -20.05 13.03 9.26
CA ALA A 212 -20.87 12.55 10.36
C ALA A 212 -22.37 12.55 10.03
N ILE A 213 -22.84 13.44 9.16
CA ILE A 213 -24.24 13.42 8.64
C ILE A 213 -24.46 12.16 7.80
N ASP A 214 -23.51 11.84 6.94
CA ASP A 214 -23.59 10.68 6.05
C ASP A 214 -23.42 9.34 6.79
N ASP A 215 -22.92 9.40 8.03
CA ASP A 215 -22.75 8.23 8.89
C ASP A 215 -24.09 7.79 9.50
N THR A 216 -24.50 6.59 9.18
CA THR A 216 -25.78 6.01 9.64
C THR A 216 -25.70 5.33 11.01
N ARG A 217 -24.52 5.26 11.63
CA ARG A 217 -24.36 4.67 12.97
C ARG A 217 -25.04 5.54 14.03
N THR A 218 -26.03 5.00 14.73
CA THR A 218 -26.74 5.71 15.80
C THR A 218 -25.84 6.14 16.93
N SER A 219 -24.75 5.38 17.21
CA SER A 219 -23.73 5.71 18.19
C SER A 219 -22.96 7.01 17.87
N HIS A 220 -23.01 7.49 16.64
CA HIS A 220 -22.32 8.69 16.18
C HIS A 220 -23.19 9.97 16.23
N ALA A 221 -24.40 9.90 16.71
CA ALA A 221 -25.27 11.06 16.87
C ALA A 221 -24.65 12.18 17.74
N LEU A 222 -23.95 11.80 18.80
CA LEU A 222 -23.24 12.75 19.67
C LEU A 222 -22.04 13.40 18.96
N VAL A 223 -21.33 12.65 18.13
CA VAL A 223 -20.20 13.17 17.33
C VAL A 223 -20.68 14.22 16.34
N LYS A 224 -21.77 13.94 15.62
CA LYS A 224 -22.46 14.88 14.74
C LYS A 224 -22.86 16.16 15.49
N HIS A 225 -23.52 16.00 16.65
CA HIS A 225 -23.91 17.14 17.49
C HIS A 225 -22.69 17.98 17.91
N ASN A 226 -21.59 17.35 18.29
CA ASN A 226 -20.38 18.06 18.70
C ASN A 226 -19.77 18.87 17.54
N TYR A 227 -19.74 18.35 16.32
CA TYR A 227 -19.27 19.12 15.16
C TYR A 227 -20.19 20.31 14.85
N GLN A 228 -21.51 20.11 14.89
CA GLN A 228 -22.47 21.19 14.71
C GLN A 228 -22.26 22.30 15.76
N ARG A 229 -22.10 21.94 17.02
CA ARG A 229 -21.82 22.89 18.10
C ARG A 229 -20.52 23.67 17.90
N LEU A 230 -19.47 23.03 17.35
CA LEU A 230 -18.23 23.73 16.99
C LEU A 230 -18.43 24.73 15.86
N LEU A 231 -19.18 24.37 14.81
CA LEU A 231 -19.55 25.26 13.72
C LEU A 231 -20.37 26.45 14.23
N ASP A 232 -21.37 26.21 15.08
CA ASP A 232 -22.19 27.27 15.68
C ASP A 232 -21.36 28.25 16.51
N LYS A 233 -20.34 27.78 17.24
CA LYS A 233 -19.40 28.64 17.98
C LYS A 233 -18.55 29.49 17.04
N ILE A 234 -18.05 28.93 15.95
CA ILE A 234 -17.28 29.65 14.93
C ILE A 234 -18.15 30.74 14.29
N ASP A 235 -19.34 30.39 13.86
CA ASP A 235 -20.27 31.31 13.17
C ASP A 235 -20.77 32.41 14.08
N SER A 236 -20.95 32.16 15.37
CA SER A 236 -21.37 33.18 16.34
C SER A 236 -20.22 34.13 16.76
N GLY A 237 -18.97 33.83 16.38
CA GLY A 237 -17.81 34.62 16.79
C GLY A 237 -17.57 34.60 18.31
N SER A 238 -17.94 33.52 19.02
CA SER A 238 -17.73 33.37 20.45
C SER A 238 -16.25 33.43 20.80
N ASP A 239 -15.85 34.36 21.67
CA ASP A 239 -14.44 34.59 22.01
C ASP A 239 -13.82 33.56 22.96
N ARG A 240 -14.62 32.58 23.39
CA ARG A 240 -14.14 31.54 24.31
C ARG A 240 -14.30 30.15 23.72
N TYR A 241 -13.16 29.53 23.45
CA TYR A 241 -13.11 28.14 23.03
C TYR A 241 -11.89 27.44 23.63
N SER A 242 -11.92 26.11 23.64
CA SER A 242 -10.79 25.28 24.01
C SER A 242 -10.04 24.80 22.77
N PRO A 243 -8.77 25.17 22.56
CA PRO A 243 -7.95 24.62 21.46
C PRO A 243 -7.95 23.08 21.43
N MET A 244 -8.01 22.46 22.62
CA MET A 244 -8.04 21.00 22.75
C MET A 244 -9.37 20.39 22.24
N GLU A 245 -10.48 21.13 22.25
CA GLU A 245 -11.76 20.68 21.70
C GLU A 245 -11.68 20.56 20.17
N TYR A 246 -11.11 21.56 19.48
CA TYR A 246 -10.84 21.53 18.06
C TYR A 246 -9.80 20.47 17.71
N TRP A 247 -8.74 20.37 18.48
CA TRP A 247 -7.73 19.34 18.29
C TRP A 247 -8.33 17.92 18.33
N ARG A 248 -9.19 17.63 19.30
CA ARG A 248 -9.87 16.32 19.40
C ARG A 248 -10.84 16.09 18.25
N ALA A 249 -11.52 17.11 17.78
CA ALA A 249 -12.42 17.03 16.62
C ALA A 249 -11.65 16.64 15.35
N LEU A 250 -10.51 17.30 15.09
CA LEU A 250 -9.66 17.02 13.93
C LEU A 250 -8.97 15.64 14.00
N HIS A 251 -8.71 15.14 15.20
CA HIS A 251 -8.05 13.83 15.41
C HIS A 251 -9.03 12.69 15.71
N ASN A 252 -10.31 12.85 15.37
CA ASN A 252 -11.28 11.78 15.54
C ASN A 252 -10.94 10.59 14.61
N PRO A 253 -10.65 9.38 15.16
CA PRO A 253 -10.23 8.22 14.38
C PRO A 253 -11.29 7.75 13.37
N ASP A 254 -12.58 7.95 13.65
CA ASP A 254 -13.67 7.51 12.78
C ASP A 254 -13.75 8.30 11.45
N TYR A 255 -13.24 9.54 11.45
CA TYR A 255 -13.25 10.43 10.29
C TYR A 255 -11.83 10.81 9.84
N ARG A 256 -10.83 10.04 10.27
CA ARG A 256 -9.41 10.25 9.90
C ARG A 256 -9.21 10.34 8.38
N ASP A 257 -9.97 9.56 7.61
CA ASP A 257 -9.86 9.54 6.15
C ASP A 257 -10.17 10.92 5.52
N VAL A 258 -11.10 11.66 6.11
CA VAL A 258 -11.44 13.03 5.68
C VAL A 258 -10.23 13.95 5.79
N ILE A 259 -9.56 13.93 6.94
CA ILE A 259 -8.35 14.76 7.18
C ILE A 259 -7.19 14.29 6.31
N GLN A 260 -6.93 12.98 6.23
CA GLN A 260 -5.82 12.43 5.45
C GLN A 260 -5.96 12.65 3.93
N LYS A 261 -7.17 12.90 3.43
CA LYS A 261 -7.44 13.25 2.03
C LYS A 261 -7.54 14.75 1.78
N THR A 262 -7.40 15.58 2.80
CA THR A 262 -7.34 17.03 2.63
C THR A 262 -5.89 17.44 2.39
N ILE A 263 -5.65 18.11 1.27
CA ILE A 263 -4.36 18.66 0.86
C ILE A 263 -4.40 20.14 1.11
N VAL A 264 -3.45 20.66 1.89
CA VAL A 264 -3.48 22.04 2.33
C VAL A 264 -2.30 22.81 1.76
N LYS A 265 -2.55 23.95 1.11
CA LYS A 265 -1.50 24.92 0.75
C LYS A 265 -1.39 25.94 1.87
N HIS A 266 -0.24 25.96 2.54
CA HIS A 266 0.02 26.90 3.64
C HIS A 266 1.50 27.22 3.76
N PRO A 267 1.86 28.33 4.42
CA PRO A 267 3.24 28.61 4.81
C PRO A 267 3.80 27.47 5.66
N SER A 268 4.98 26.97 5.32
CA SER A 268 5.60 25.87 6.06
C SER A 268 6.37 26.37 7.26
N ASP A 269 6.16 25.79 8.42
CA ASP A 269 6.95 25.99 9.63
C ASP A 269 8.42 25.56 9.46
N TRP A 270 8.72 24.71 8.49
CA TRP A 270 10.10 24.30 8.12
C TRP A 270 10.84 25.29 7.22
N TYR A 271 10.16 26.35 6.77
CA TYR A 271 10.75 27.43 5.97
C TYR A 271 11.23 28.61 6.82
N PHE A 272 10.43 29.00 7.82
CA PHE A 272 10.63 30.23 8.59
C PHE A 272 11.51 30.00 9.83
N LYS A 273 12.39 30.95 10.11
CA LYS A 273 13.26 30.97 11.29
C LYS A 273 12.59 31.71 12.44
N LYS A 274 13.08 31.50 13.65
CA LYS A 274 12.51 32.13 14.88
C LYS A 274 12.40 33.66 14.83
N GLY A 275 13.23 34.32 14.02
CA GLY A 275 13.21 35.79 13.84
C GLY A 275 12.10 36.30 12.93
N ASP A 276 11.45 35.42 12.17
CA ASP A 276 10.43 35.82 11.20
C ASP A 276 9.12 36.23 11.89
N ALA A 277 8.40 37.18 11.28
CA ALA A 277 7.20 37.78 11.84
C ALA A 277 6.08 36.74 12.14
N ILE A 278 5.99 35.72 11.33
CA ILE A 278 4.95 34.66 11.45
C ILE A 278 5.05 33.86 12.76
N TRP A 279 6.27 33.73 13.33
CA TRP A 279 6.50 33.06 14.62
C TRP A 279 6.27 33.95 15.84
N GLN A 280 6.29 35.30 15.68
CA GLN A 280 6.32 36.19 16.82
C GLN A 280 5.08 36.12 17.74
N PRO A 281 3.84 36.00 17.24
CA PRO A 281 2.68 35.87 18.13
C PRO A 281 2.78 34.64 19.05
N PHE A 282 3.18 33.50 18.51
CA PHE A 282 3.38 32.28 19.29
C PHE A 282 4.50 32.43 20.35
N LEU A 283 5.68 32.87 19.90
CA LEU A 283 6.83 33.06 20.81
C LEU A 283 6.58 34.09 21.92
N ASN A 284 5.82 35.16 21.60
CA ASN A 284 5.46 36.19 22.59
C ASN A 284 4.40 35.66 23.59
N ALA A 285 3.48 34.81 23.17
CA ALA A 285 2.55 34.14 24.10
C ALA A 285 3.33 33.29 25.11
N LEU A 286 4.32 32.50 24.63
CA LEU A 286 5.15 31.66 25.52
C LEU A 286 6.03 32.45 26.46
N LYS A 287 6.47 33.67 26.07
CA LYS A 287 7.36 34.50 26.89
C LYS A 287 6.83 34.77 28.28
N LYS A 288 5.51 34.96 28.41
CA LYS A 288 4.86 35.28 29.68
C LYS A 288 4.51 34.01 30.47
N ASP A 289 3.95 33.05 29.81
CA ASP A 289 3.26 31.92 30.46
C ASP A 289 4.14 30.68 30.59
N ALA A 290 5.18 30.53 29.72
CA ALA A 290 6.05 29.37 29.70
C ALA A 290 7.44 29.70 29.10
N PRO A 291 8.30 30.44 29.81
CA PRO A 291 9.57 30.96 29.28
C PRO A 291 10.58 29.86 28.90
N GLU A 292 10.56 28.71 29.58
CA GLU A 292 11.39 27.56 29.21
C GLU A 292 10.95 26.94 27.86
N TRP A 293 9.66 26.86 27.63
CA TRP A 293 9.10 26.44 26.35
C TRP A 293 9.45 27.41 25.23
N LYS A 294 9.47 28.72 25.51
CA LYS A 294 9.90 29.74 24.54
C LYS A 294 11.33 29.47 24.07
N LYS A 295 12.26 29.31 25.01
CA LYS A 295 13.67 29.05 24.70
C LYS A 295 13.81 27.73 23.89
N TYR A 296 13.15 26.67 24.35
CA TYR A 296 13.13 25.40 23.62
C TYR A 296 12.60 25.54 22.19
N SER A 297 11.47 26.26 22.03
CA SER A 297 10.84 26.46 20.72
C SER A 297 11.74 27.27 19.76
N GLU A 298 12.40 28.33 20.27
CA GLU A 298 13.35 29.14 19.49
C GLU A 298 14.53 28.31 18.97
N ASP A 299 15.11 27.47 19.84
CA ASP A 299 16.21 26.58 19.48
C ASP A 299 15.77 25.47 18.51
N PHE A 300 14.55 24.94 18.70
CA PHE A 300 13.96 23.92 17.84
C PHE A 300 13.64 24.47 16.43
N ILE A 301 12.99 25.63 16.34
CA ILE A 301 12.62 26.26 15.06
C ILE A 301 13.86 26.47 14.18
N ASP A 302 14.94 27.05 14.74
CA ASP A 302 16.16 27.34 13.97
C ASP A 302 16.87 26.05 13.50
N LYS A 303 16.82 24.97 14.29
CA LYS A 303 17.39 23.67 13.92
C LYS A 303 16.58 22.95 12.85
N MET A 304 15.27 23.15 12.83
CA MET A 304 14.35 22.42 11.95
C MET A 304 13.99 23.20 10.68
N ALA A 305 14.36 24.49 10.56
CA ALA A 305 14.15 25.25 9.33
C ALA A 305 15.14 24.82 8.25
N TRP A 306 14.70 23.84 7.42
CA TRP A 306 15.56 23.19 6.43
C TRP A 306 15.22 23.52 4.97
N MET A 307 14.02 24.02 4.69
CA MET A 307 13.53 24.14 3.31
C MET A 307 14.34 25.10 2.43
N GLN A 308 14.96 26.12 3.04
CA GLN A 308 15.82 27.06 2.31
C GLN A 308 17.19 26.48 1.95
N ASP A 309 17.59 25.36 2.58
CA ASP A 309 18.94 24.83 2.54
C ASP A 309 19.08 23.55 1.69
N VAL A 310 17.98 22.90 1.28
CA VAL A 310 18.03 21.50 0.76
C VAL A 310 17.97 21.33 -0.74
N THR A 311 17.64 22.33 -1.55
CA THR A 311 17.54 22.14 -3.01
C THR A 311 18.21 23.25 -3.80
N SER A 312 18.75 22.89 -4.99
CA SER A 312 19.15 23.84 -6.02
C SER A 312 17.95 24.64 -6.56
N GLU A 313 16.76 24.05 -6.52
CA GLU A 313 15.48 24.69 -6.77
C GLU A 313 14.94 25.17 -5.41
N LYS A 314 14.99 26.46 -5.20
CA LYS A 314 14.52 27.06 -3.95
C LYS A 314 13.03 26.76 -3.74
N LEU A 315 12.72 26.00 -2.70
CA LEU A 315 11.35 25.83 -2.27
C LEU A 315 10.77 27.19 -1.83
N GLY A 316 9.55 27.48 -2.24
CA GLY A 316 8.82 28.67 -1.77
C GLY A 316 8.32 28.49 -0.32
N PRO A 317 7.91 29.59 0.32
CA PRO A 317 7.41 29.53 1.70
C PRO A 317 6.07 28.80 1.85
N SER A 318 5.23 28.78 0.82
CA SER A 318 3.90 28.12 0.81
C SER A 318 3.88 26.99 -0.18
N LEU A 319 3.64 25.77 0.34
CA LEU A 319 3.57 24.54 -0.44
C LEU A 319 2.24 23.84 -0.20
N TRP A 320 1.86 22.96 -1.14
CA TRP A 320 0.87 21.94 -0.89
C TRP A 320 1.44 20.87 0.03
N HIS A 321 0.78 20.62 1.15
CA HIS A 321 1.10 19.58 2.11
C HIS A 321 0.04 18.49 2.03
N MET A 322 0.46 17.24 1.89
CA MET A 322 -0.42 16.09 1.77
C MET A 322 0.02 14.98 2.70
N HIS A 323 -0.94 14.19 3.18
CA HIS A 323 -0.61 13.04 4.02
C HIS A 323 0.20 12.01 3.23
N PRO A 324 1.49 11.77 3.54
CA PRO A 324 2.41 11.04 2.67
C PRO A 324 1.91 9.63 2.36
N LEU A 325 1.54 8.86 3.39
CA LEU A 325 1.07 7.49 3.19
C LEU A 325 -0.26 7.43 2.44
N LYS A 326 -1.21 8.33 2.75
CA LYS A 326 -2.54 8.29 2.11
C LYS A 326 -2.48 8.73 0.66
N PHE A 327 -1.77 9.81 0.36
CA PHE A 327 -1.63 10.34 -0.99
C PHE A 327 -0.82 9.40 -1.88
N LEU A 328 0.39 9.03 -1.46
CA LEU A 328 1.25 8.14 -2.23
C LEU A 328 0.64 6.74 -2.41
N ALA A 329 0.02 6.19 -1.37
CA ALA A 329 -0.66 4.89 -1.48
C ALA A 329 -1.85 4.91 -2.45
N SER A 330 -2.49 6.07 -2.65
CA SER A 330 -3.56 6.21 -3.65
C SER A 330 -3.04 6.28 -5.07
N LEU A 331 -1.85 6.87 -5.29
CA LEU A 331 -1.19 6.96 -6.59
C LEU A 331 -0.40 5.71 -6.94
N ILE A 332 0.32 5.19 -5.98
CA ILE A 332 1.01 3.93 -6.12
C ILE A 332 -0.10 2.89 -6.07
N GLN A 333 -0.32 2.19 -7.17
CA GLN A 333 -0.96 0.89 -7.06
C GLN A 333 -0.11 0.07 -6.08
N THR A 334 -0.34 0.20 -4.79
CA THR A 334 0.00 -0.85 -3.84
C THR A 334 -0.97 -1.99 -4.12
N ASN A 335 -0.75 -2.53 -5.28
CA ASN A 335 -1.36 -3.75 -5.65
C ASN A 335 -0.75 -4.80 -4.70
N VAL A 336 -1.56 -5.31 -3.80
CA VAL A 336 -1.54 -6.75 -3.57
C VAL A 336 -1.29 -7.41 -4.92
N ASN A 337 -1.79 -6.86 -5.97
CA ASN A 337 -1.65 -7.25 -7.34
C ASN A 337 -0.23 -7.11 -7.92
N ILE A 338 0.61 -6.10 -7.65
CA ILE A 338 1.97 -6.10 -8.22
C ILE A 338 2.83 -7.23 -7.64
N ARG A 339 2.70 -7.53 -6.36
CA ARG A 339 3.36 -8.67 -5.72
C ARG A 339 2.86 -9.98 -6.32
N ILE A 340 1.56 -10.11 -6.50
CA ILE A 340 0.93 -11.27 -7.16
C ILE A 340 1.30 -11.32 -8.64
N LEU A 341 1.33 -10.19 -9.37
CA LEU A 341 1.76 -10.17 -10.78
C LEU A 341 3.24 -10.59 -10.92
N ARG A 342 4.11 -10.18 -10.01
CA ARG A 342 5.50 -10.64 -9.95
C ARG A 342 5.57 -12.15 -9.69
N LEU A 343 4.78 -12.65 -8.77
CA LEU A 343 4.69 -14.08 -8.49
C LEU A 343 4.19 -14.84 -9.73
N ARG A 344 3.13 -14.37 -10.38
CA ARG A 344 2.60 -14.94 -11.63
C ARG A 344 3.65 -14.98 -12.73
N ALA A 345 4.38 -13.88 -12.94
CA ALA A 345 5.47 -13.83 -13.90
C ALA A 345 6.59 -14.82 -13.55
N PHE A 346 6.91 -14.97 -12.27
CA PHE A 346 7.92 -15.91 -11.79
C PHE A 346 7.51 -17.37 -12.00
N LEU A 347 6.23 -17.72 -11.76
CA LEU A 347 5.69 -19.04 -12.07
C LEU A 347 5.85 -19.37 -13.56
N ARG A 348 5.51 -18.44 -14.45
CA ARG A 348 5.69 -18.59 -15.90
C ARG A 348 7.16 -18.74 -16.30
N MET A 349 8.04 -18.01 -15.64
CA MET A 349 9.49 -18.13 -15.84
C MET A 349 9.99 -19.54 -15.45
N ILE A 350 9.55 -20.13 -14.35
CA ILE A 350 9.90 -21.51 -13.98
C ILE A 350 9.47 -22.47 -15.08
N ARG A 351 8.27 -22.34 -15.64
CA ARG A 351 7.75 -23.18 -16.70
C ARG A 351 8.61 -23.14 -17.98
N ILE A 352 9.33 -22.04 -18.23
CA ILE A 352 10.31 -22.00 -19.35
C ILE A 352 11.46 -22.96 -19.07
N GLY A 353 12.03 -22.91 -17.86
CA GLY A 353 13.09 -23.83 -17.46
C GLY A 353 12.68 -25.28 -17.60
N GLU A 354 11.47 -25.61 -17.19
CA GLU A 354 10.90 -26.96 -17.26
C GLU A 354 10.38 -27.36 -18.66
N GLY A 355 10.43 -26.46 -19.66
CA GLY A 355 9.93 -26.74 -21.03
C GLY A 355 8.42 -26.89 -21.14
N THR A 356 7.66 -26.33 -20.20
CA THR A 356 6.20 -26.52 -20.05
C THR A 356 5.39 -25.24 -20.24
N ILE A 357 5.96 -24.22 -20.87
CA ILE A 357 5.28 -22.91 -21.03
C ILE A 357 4.04 -22.95 -21.93
N GLN A 358 3.95 -23.91 -22.84
CA GLN A 358 2.82 -24.08 -23.72
C GLN A 358 1.55 -24.49 -22.95
N GLU A 359 0.37 -24.31 -23.55
CA GLU A 359 -0.94 -24.63 -22.97
C GLU A 359 -1.01 -26.07 -22.46
N ASP A 360 -0.51 -27.00 -23.22
CA ASP A 360 -0.47 -28.43 -22.86
C ASP A 360 0.62 -28.79 -21.84
N GLY A 361 1.42 -27.79 -21.38
CA GLY A 361 2.45 -27.97 -20.36
C GLY A 361 1.93 -28.54 -19.04
N TYR A 362 0.72 -28.19 -18.66
CA TYR A 362 0.08 -28.72 -17.43
C TYR A 362 -0.15 -30.22 -17.42
N ARG A 363 -0.17 -30.85 -18.57
CA ARG A 363 -0.32 -32.30 -18.74
C ARG A 363 0.96 -33.01 -19.17
N THR A 364 2.11 -32.33 -19.09
CA THR A 364 3.39 -32.89 -19.54
C THR A 364 4.02 -33.73 -18.45
N MET A 365 4.36 -34.97 -18.76
CA MET A 365 5.17 -35.86 -17.91
C MET A 365 6.66 -35.75 -18.32
N PHE A 366 7.53 -36.26 -17.45
CA PHE A 366 8.95 -36.43 -17.78
C PHE A 366 9.07 -37.16 -19.14
N THR A 367 9.94 -36.73 -20.02
CA THR A 367 10.06 -37.19 -21.42
C THR A 367 9.07 -36.54 -22.42
N GLY A 368 8.18 -35.66 -22.00
CA GLY A 368 7.23 -34.95 -22.87
C GLY A 368 5.91 -35.67 -23.16
N ALA A 369 5.73 -36.90 -22.66
CA ALA A 369 4.46 -37.60 -22.75
C ALA A 369 3.33 -36.82 -22.05
N LYS A 370 2.09 -37.02 -22.51
CA LYS A 370 0.93 -36.26 -21.97
C LYS A 370 -0.03 -37.18 -21.24
N PHE A 371 -0.54 -36.71 -20.10
CA PHE A 371 -1.66 -37.36 -19.41
C PHE A 371 -2.96 -36.56 -19.66
N THR A 372 -4.10 -37.18 -19.39
CA THR A 372 -5.44 -36.59 -19.64
C THR A 372 -6.26 -36.40 -18.36
N ASP A 373 -5.97 -37.19 -17.34
CA ASP A 373 -6.72 -37.20 -16.09
C ASP A 373 -6.08 -36.28 -15.06
N PHE A 374 -6.72 -35.15 -14.75
CA PHE A 374 -6.31 -34.20 -13.73
C PHE A 374 -6.86 -34.50 -12.33
N SER A 375 -7.64 -35.57 -12.14
CA SER A 375 -8.17 -35.91 -10.81
C SER A 375 -7.07 -36.32 -9.83
N LYS A 376 -5.90 -36.70 -10.32
CA LYS A 376 -4.74 -37.10 -9.51
C LYS A 376 -3.45 -36.96 -10.30
N HIS A 377 -2.33 -36.87 -9.58
CA HIS A 377 -1.00 -36.94 -10.19
C HIS A 377 -0.83 -38.31 -10.89
N PRO A 378 -0.36 -38.35 -12.15
CA PRO A 378 -0.32 -39.59 -12.94
C PRO A 378 0.55 -40.67 -12.36
N ASN A 379 1.58 -40.34 -11.58
CA ASN A 379 2.53 -41.25 -10.94
C ASN A 379 3.13 -42.31 -11.90
N THR A 380 3.28 -41.95 -13.16
CA THR A 380 3.87 -42.84 -14.16
C THR A 380 5.39 -42.61 -14.16
N ARG A 381 6.15 -43.70 -14.11
CA ARG A 381 7.63 -43.64 -14.24
C ARG A 381 8.03 -43.60 -15.69
N HIS A 382 8.82 -42.62 -16.05
CA HIS A 382 9.44 -42.46 -17.35
C HIS A 382 10.96 -42.43 -17.20
N GLU A 383 11.65 -43.02 -18.16
CA GLU A 383 13.12 -43.04 -18.20
C GLU A 383 13.65 -42.27 -19.40
N ALA A 384 14.63 -41.39 -19.15
CA ALA A 384 15.40 -40.69 -20.19
C ALA A 384 16.82 -40.44 -19.68
N ASN A 385 17.81 -40.70 -20.53
CA ASN A 385 19.23 -40.47 -20.23
C ASN A 385 19.71 -41.10 -18.92
N GLY A 386 19.21 -42.29 -18.59
CA GLY A 386 19.51 -43.03 -17.35
C GLY A 386 18.86 -42.46 -16.08
N VAL A 387 17.94 -41.50 -16.21
CA VAL A 387 17.16 -40.96 -15.09
C VAL A 387 15.73 -41.46 -15.17
N VAL A 388 15.26 -42.08 -14.09
CA VAL A 388 13.85 -42.50 -13.94
C VAL A 388 13.12 -41.49 -13.07
N SER A 389 12.03 -40.90 -13.57
CA SER A 389 11.28 -39.88 -12.87
C SER A 389 9.76 -40.07 -12.99
N THR A 390 9.04 -39.60 -11.96
CA THR A 390 7.58 -39.45 -11.96
C THR A 390 7.16 -37.99 -12.16
N ALA A 391 8.05 -37.11 -12.56
CA ALA A 391 7.77 -35.69 -12.71
C ALA A 391 6.63 -35.45 -13.71
N ALA A 392 5.66 -34.62 -13.31
CA ALA A 392 4.48 -34.31 -14.11
C ALA A 392 3.96 -32.89 -13.86
N GLY A 393 3.21 -32.38 -14.82
CA GLY A 393 2.55 -31.09 -14.77
C GLY A 393 3.45 -29.92 -15.13
N ALA A 394 2.90 -28.72 -15.04
CA ALA A 394 3.54 -27.46 -15.48
C ALA A 394 4.86 -27.16 -14.75
N TYR A 395 5.04 -27.68 -13.54
CA TYR A 395 6.21 -27.47 -12.69
C TYR A 395 6.98 -28.75 -12.39
N GLN A 396 6.71 -29.81 -13.15
CA GLN A 396 7.36 -31.12 -13.07
C GLN A 396 7.40 -31.68 -11.63
N PHE A 397 6.24 -31.69 -10.93
CA PHE A 397 6.14 -32.25 -9.60
C PHE A 397 6.47 -33.73 -9.56
N LEU A 398 7.38 -34.12 -8.66
CA LEU A 398 7.52 -35.54 -8.33
C LEU A 398 6.30 -36.04 -7.54
N TYR A 399 5.89 -37.29 -7.72
CA TYR A 399 4.73 -37.84 -7.04
C TYR A 399 4.78 -37.69 -5.51
N GLY A 400 5.95 -37.94 -4.89
CA GLY A 400 6.13 -37.79 -3.44
C GLY A 400 5.95 -36.34 -2.99
N THR A 401 6.49 -35.38 -3.74
CA THR A 401 6.34 -33.95 -3.49
C THR A 401 4.88 -33.55 -3.58
N TRP A 402 4.19 -33.95 -4.67
CA TRP A 402 2.77 -33.63 -4.83
C TRP A 402 1.91 -34.20 -3.71
N ARG A 403 2.11 -35.46 -3.32
CA ARG A 403 1.36 -36.06 -2.18
C ARG A 403 1.54 -35.29 -0.88
N ASN A 404 2.73 -34.75 -0.63
CA ASN A 404 2.98 -33.95 0.56
C ASN A 404 2.24 -32.60 0.49
N LEU A 405 2.27 -31.93 -0.67
CA LEU A 405 1.53 -30.69 -0.92
C LEU A 405 0.02 -30.95 -0.78
N GLN A 406 -0.50 -31.98 -1.42
CA GLN A 406 -1.92 -32.35 -1.38
C GLN A 406 -2.42 -32.53 0.06
N ARG A 407 -1.66 -33.23 0.91
CA ARG A 407 -2.01 -33.41 2.33
C ARG A 407 -1.92 -32.12 3.14
N ARG A 408 -0.90 -31.32 2.88
CA ARG A 408 -0.65 -30.11 3.69
C ARG A 408 -1.64 -29.00 3.38
N TYR A 409 -1.99 -28.81 2.11
CA TYR A 409 -2.83 -27.71 1.64
C TYR A 409 -4.23 -28.16 1.18
N SER A 410 -4.57 -29.43 1.42
CA SER A 410 -5.90 -30.01 1.10
C SER A 410 -6.29 -29.85 -0.37
N PHE A 411 -5.32 -29.97 -1.29
CA PHE A 411 -5.63 -29.96 -2.72
C PHE A 411 -6.48 -31.18 -3.09
N SER A 412 -7.65 -30.95 -3.71
CA SER A 412 -8.60 -32.00 -4.08
C SER A 412 -8.10 -32.88 -5.22
N ASP A 413 -7.34 -32.32 -6.15
CA ASP A 413 -6.94 -32.91 -7.41
C ASP A 413 -5.64 -32.34 -7.95
N PHE A 414 -5.20 -32.78 -9.12
CA PHE A 414 -4.01 -32.29 -9.82
C PHE A 414 -4.36 -31.30 -10.92
N SER A 415 -5.46 -30.53 -10.75
CA SER A 415 -5.89 -29.49 -11.69
C SER A 415 -4.81 -28.44 -11.95
N GLN A 416 -4.93 -27.76 -13.06
CA GLN A 416 -4.00 -26.72 -13.48
C GLN A 416 -3.86 -25.61 -12.41
N SER A 417 -4.99 -25.14 -11.83
CA SER A 417 -4.98 -24.16 -10.73
C SER A 417 -4.26 -24.70 -9.48
N ASN A 418 -4.51 -25.94 -9.09
CA ASN A 418 -3.82 -26.55 -7.95
C ASN A 418 -2.31 -26.76 -8.23
N GLN A 419 -1.91 -27.00 -9.48
CA GLN A 419 -0.49 -27.03 -9.85
C GLN A 419 0.16 -25.64 -9.67
N ASP A 420 -0.50 -24.55 -10.05
CA ASP A 420 -0.01 -23.19 -9.84
C ASP A 420 0.14 -22.89 -8.33
N LEU A 421 -0.87 -23.20 -7.52
CA LEU A 421 -0.84 -23.01 -6.06
C LEU A 421 0.23 -23.92 -5.40
N GLY A 422 0.40 -25.14 -5.89
CA GLY A 422 1.46 -26.03 -5.45
C GLY A 422 2.86 -25.48 -5.70
N CYS A 423 3.08 -24.80 -6.84
CA CYS A 423 4.32 -24.12 -7.13
C CYS A 423 4.59 -22.97 -6.15
N ILE A 424 3.57 -22.18 -5.79
CA ILE A 424 3.68 -21.14 -4.76
C ILE A 424 4.12 -21.75 -3.42
N ALA A 425 3.54 -22.89 -3.03
CA ALA A 425 3.92 -23.59 -1.81
C ALA A 425 5.40 -24.04 -1.82
N LEU A 426 5.93 -24.48 -2.96
CA LEU A 426 7.34 -24.84 -3.08
C LEU A 426 8.25 -23.62 -3.00
N ILE A 427 7.88 -22.50 -3.64
CA ILE A 427 8.63 -21.22 -3.56
C ILE A 427 8.68 -20.75 -2.10
N ALA A 428 7.54 -20.79 -1.38
CA ALA A 428 7.47 -20.46 0.05
C ALA A 428 8.34 -21.41 0.90
N GLY A 429 8.32 -22.70 0.61
CA GLY A 429 9.16 -23.70 1.26
C GLY A 429 10.66 -23.45 1.09
N ARG A 430 11.06 -22.79 0.02
CA ARG A 430 12.44 -22.31 -0.23
C ARG A 430 12.74 -20.93 0.35
N LYS A 431 11.78 -20.31 1.06
CA LYS A 431 11.87 -18.95 1.60
C LYS A 431 12.10 -17.89 0.52
N ALA A 432 11.64 -18.15 -0.71
CA ALA A 432 11.85 -17.30 -1.86
C ALA A 432 10.66 -16.38 -2.15
N LEU A 433 9.53 -16.57 -1.47
CA LEU A 433 8.29 -15.84 -1.78
C LEU A 433 8.45 -14.33 -1.61
N ASP A 434 9.09 -13.89 -0.53
CA ASP A 434 9.38 -12.48 -0.30
C ASP A 434 10.30 -11.89 -1.39
N ALA A 435 11.36 -12.60 -1.76
CA ALA A 435 12.26 -12.18 -2.83
C ALA A 435 11.54 -12.00 -4.17
N VAL A 436 10.62 -12.92 -4.52
CA VAL A 436 9.78 -12.80 -5.72
C VAL A 436 8.87 -11.57 -5.62
N MET A 437 8.19 -11.39 -4.52
CA MET A 437 7.24 -10.29 -4.31
C MET A 437 7.92 -8.91 -4.28
N GLN A 438 9.17 -8.84 -3.82
CA GLN A 438 9.98 -7.63 -3.80
C GLN A 438 10.79 -7.39 -5.08
N ASP A 439 10.59 -8.19 -6.14
CA ASP A 439 11.32 -8.10 -7.41
C ASP A 439 12.81 -8.47 -7.34
N LYS A 440 13.24 -9.13 -6.28
CA LYS A 440 14.61 -9.64 -6.10
C LYS A 440 14.80 -10.96 -6.84
N ILE A 441 14.58 -10.96 -8.14
CA ILE A 441 14.44 -12.18 -8.96
C ILE A 441 15.73 -13.03 -8.99
N SER A 442 16.90 -12.39 -9.03
CA SER A 442 18.17 -13.13 -8.95
C SER A 442 18.33 -13.90 -7.64
N GLU A 443 17.87 -13.34 -6.53
CA GLU A 443 17.85 -13.99 -5.22
C GLU A 443 16.81 -15.12 -5.19
N ALA A 444 15.62 -14.87 -5.70
CA ALA A 444 14.56 -15.88 -5.80
C ALA A 444 15.01 -17.11 -6.62
N ILE A 445 15.66 -16.89 -7.78
CA ILE A 445 16.24 -17.97 -8.59
C ILE A 445 17.28 -18.75 -7.78
N HIS A 446 18.16 -18.05 -7.06
CA HIS A 446 19.17 -18.69 -6.22
C HIS A 446 18.57 -19.57 -5.13
N LEU A 447 17.52 -19.11 -4.46
CA LEU A 447 16.82 -19.88 -3.44
C LEU A 447 16.06 -21.09 -4.03
N CYS A 448 15.42 -20.90 -5.18
CA CYS A 448 14.62 -21.93 -5.84
C CYS A 448 15.42 -22.98 -6.64
N ARG A 449 16.71 -22.75 -6.93
CA ARG A 449 17.53 -23.65 -7.76
C ARG A 449 17.68 -25.09 -7.21
N ILE A 450 17.41 -25.28 -5.91
CA ILE A 450 17.44 -26.59 -5.27
C ILE A 450 16.13 -27.36 -5.56
N GLU A 451 15.04 -26.66 -5.87
CA GLU A 451 13.75 -27.28 -6.18
C GLU A 451 13.64 -27.66 -7.65
N TRP A 452 14.08 -26.76 -8.54
CA TRP A 452 13.99 -26.96 -9.98
C TRP A 452 15.37 -27.12 -10.60
N ALA A 453 15.63 -28.30 -11.16
CA ALA A 453 16.92 -28.65 -11.76
C ALA A 453 17.27 -27.77 -12.98
N SER A 454 16.27 -27.23 -13.65
CA SER A 454 16.42 -26.36 -14.82
C SER A 454 16.86 -24.93 -14.49
N LEU A 455 16.75 -24.49 -13.22
CA LEU A 455 17.12 -23.12 -12.85
C LEU A 455 18.65 -22.93 -12.80
N PRO A 456 19.12 -21.71 -13.17
CA PRO A 456 20.54 -21.38 -13.16
C PRO A 456 21.23 -21.65 -11.84
N GLY A 457 22.36 -22.36 -11.89
CA GLY A 457 23.15 -22.72 -10.72
C GLY A 457 22.56 -23.86 -9.88
N SER A 458 21.62 -24.62 -10.43
CA SER A 458 21.12 -25.85 -9.82
C SER A 458 22.22 -26.88 -9.54
N PRO A 459 22.24 -27.53 -8.36
CA PRO A 459 23.25 -28.54 -8.02
C PRO A 459 22.98 -29.91 -8.61
N HIS A 460 21.88 -30.10 -9.36
CA HIS A 460 21.42 -31.43 -9.81
C HIS A 460 22.15 -31.99 -11.02
N GLY A 461 23.14 -31.26 -11.59
CA GLY A 461 23.96 -31.76 -12.69
C GLY A 461 23.22 -31.87 -14.04
N GLN A 462 22.02 -31.33 -14.15
CA GLN A 462 21.25 -31.28 -15.39
C GLN A 462 21.50 -29.97 -16.15
N PRO A 463 21.19 -29.91 -17.45
CA PRO A 463 21.25 -28.66 -18.20
C PRO A 463 20.35 -27.59 -17.56
N THR A 464 20.91 -26.43 -17.31
CA THR A 464 20.17 -25.28 -16.74
C THR A 464 19.85 -24.24 -17.79
N ALA A 465 18.76 -23.51 -17.60
CA ALA A 465 18.41 -22.38 -18.43
C ALA A 465 19.47 -21.27 -18.32
N ASN A 466 19.67 -20.51 -19.40
CA ASN A 466 20.55 -19.35 -19.38
C ASN A 466 19.94 -18.25 -18.49
N LYS A 467 20.72 -17.78 -17.49
CA LYS A 467 20.23 -16.80 -16.51
C LYS A 467 19.74 -15.51 -17.14
N LYS A 468 20.47 -14.99 -18.12
CA LYS A 468 20.09 -13.75 -18.82
C LYS A 468 18.75 -13.93 -19.54
N MET A 469 18.63 -15.02 -20.28
CA MET A 469 17.41 -15.33 -21.03
C MET A 469 16.17 -15.45 -20.14
N ILE A 470 16.24 -16.17 -18.99
CA ILE A 470 15.06 -16.32 -18.14
C ILE A 470 14.70 -15.04 -17.40
N MET A 471 15.69 -14.18 -17.07
CA MET A 471 15.45 -12.85 -16.52
C MET A 471 14.72 -11.95 -17.54
N GLU A 472 15.17 -11.93 -18.79
CA GLU A 472 14.47 -11.20 -19.87
C GLU A 472 13.04 -11.72 -20.06
N LYS A 473 12.83 -13.03 -19.96
CA LYS A 473 11.49 -13.63 -20.05
C LYS A 473 10.60 -13.27 -18.85
N TYR A 474 11.17 -13.20 -17.65
CA TYR A 474 10.44 -12.71 -16.49
C TYR A 474 9.89 -11.31 -16.71
N GLU A 475 10.70 -10.37 -17.22
CA GLU A 475 10.28 -9.00 -17.52
C GLU A 475 9.15 -8.96 -18.55
N VAL A 476 9.25 -9.78 -19.60
CA VAL A 476 8.19 -9.91 -20.61
C VAL A 476 6.90 -10.41 -19.95
N TYR A 477 6.97 -11.45 -19.12
CA TYR A 477 5.79 -11.98 -18.46
C TYR A 477 5.20 -11.03 -17.43
N LEU A 478 6.02 -10.27 -16.71
CA LEU A 478 5.53 -9.25 -15.81
C LEU A 478 4.77 -8.15 -16.56
N ALA A 479 5.27 -7.75 -17.74
CA ALA A 479 4.57 -6.80 -18.61
C ALA A 479 3.24 -7.37 -19.13
N GLU A 480 3.22 -8.64 -19.51
CA GLU A 480 2.00 -9.33 -19.98
C GLU A 480 0.97 -9.48 -18.84
N GLU A 481 1.39 -9.92 -17.64
CA GLU A 481 0.51 -10.04 -16.48
C GLU A 481 -0.10 -8.67 -16.08
N LYS A 482 0.68 -7.57 -16.18
CA LYS A 482 0.16 -6.20 -15.99
C LYS A 482 -0.92 -5.83 -16.98
N LEU A 483 -0.92 -6.44 -18.17
CA LEU A 483 -1.94 -6.25 -19.21
C LEU A 483 -3.07 -7.29 -19.14
N GLY A 484 -3.11 -8.12 -18.09
CA GLY A 484 -4.10 -9.21 -17.94
C GLY A 484 -3.88 -10.39 -18.89
N LYS A 485 -2.72 -10.48 -19.55
CA LYS A 485 -2.36 -11.60 -20.42
C LYS A 485 -1.62 -12.65 -19.63
N THR A 486 -2.24 -13.80 -19.43
CA THR A 486 -1.65 -14.88 -18.64
C THR A 486 -1.78 -16.24 -19.34
N SER A 487 -0.89 -17.15 -18.99
CA SER A 487 -1.00 -18.59 -19.28
C SER A 487 -1.16 -19.44 -18.01
N LEU A 488 -1.48 -18.81 -16.89
CA LEU A 488 -1.74 -19.47 -15.61
C LEU A 488 -3.23 -19.71 -15.45
N HIS A 489 -3.57 -20.76 -14.71
CA HIS A 489 -4.96 -21.15 -14.44
C HIS A 489 -5.46 -20.71 -13.06
N ALA A 490 -4.59 -20.59 -12.05
CA ALA A 490 -4.98 -19.95 -10.81
C ALA A 490 -5.14 -18.44 -11.01
N THR A 491 -6.24 -17.87 -10.55
CA THR A 491 -6.50 -16.44 -10.59
C THR A 491 -5.64 -15.69 -9.58
N SER A 492 -5.54 -14.37 -9.73
CA SER A 492 -4.85 -13.53 -8.74
C SER A 492 -5.52 -13.61 -7.37
N GLU A 493 -6.83 -13.72 -7.33
CA GLU A 493 -7.64 -13.86 -6.12
C GLU A 493 -7.38 -15.20 -5.42
N GLU A 494 -7.32 -16.29 -6.17
CA GLU A 494 -7.00 -17.63 -5.63
C GLU A 494 -5.58 -17.66 -5.06
N MET A 495 -4.61 -17.07 -5.76
CA MET A 495 -3.22 -16.98 -5.28
C MET A 495 -3.12 -16.10 -4.02
N THR A 496 -3.80 -14.94 -4.00
CA THR A 496 -3.85 -14.06 -2.84
C THR A 496 -4.43 -14.79 -1.64
N LYS A 497 -5.60 -15.40 -1.82
CA LYS A 497 -6.26 -16.16 -0.76
C LYS A 497 -5.40 -17.32 -0.25
N PHE A 498 -4.74 -18.06 -1.15
CA PHE A 498 -3.84 -19.15 -0.76
C PHE A 498 -2.68 -18.64 0.11
N ILE A 499 -2.14 -17.44 -0.21
CA ILE A 499 -1.06 -16.83 0.57
C ILE A 499 -1.59 -16.31 1.90
N GLU A 500 -2.75 -15.65 1.94
CA GLU A 500 -3.41 -15.20 3.18
C GLU A 500 -3.65 -16.34 4.15
N ASP A 501 -4.15 -17.47 3.63
CA ASP A 501 -4.51 -18.64 4.44
C ASP A 501 -3.28 -19.41 4.96
N ASN A 502 -2.15 -19.38 4.26
CA ASN A 502 -1.01 -20.27 4.54
C ASN A 502 0.31 -19.52 4.86
N TYR A 503 0.43 -18.27 4.46
CA TYR A 503 1.66 -17.46 4.53
C TYR A 503 1.35 -15.97 4.75
N PRO A 504 0.52 -15.61 5.75
CA PRO A 504 0.03 -14.24 5.95
C PRO A 504 1.14 -13.21 6.17
N GLU A 505 2.32 -13.65 6.61
CA GLU A 505 3.50 -12.81 6.82
C GLU A 505 4.05 -12.18 5.53
N TYR A 506 3.65 -12.64 4.34
CA TYR A 506 4.12 -12.13 3.06
C TYR A 506 3.16 -11.14 2.37
N LEU A 507 1.97 -10.91 2.91
CA LEU A 507 0.99 -9.93 2.42
C LEU A 507 0.90 -8.72 3.34
#